data_7fff6039d210be7188ced3480fbd00b9
#
_entry.id   7fff6039d210be7188ced3480fbd00b9
#
_cell.length_a   1.000
_cell.length_b   1.000
_cell.length_c   1.000
_cell.angle_alpha   90.00
_cell.angle_beta   90.00
_cell.angle_gamma   90.00
#
_symmetry.space_group_name_H-M   'P 1'
#
loop_
_entity.id
_entity.type
_entity.pdbx_description
1 polymer ?
#
loop_
_entity_poly.entity_id
_entity_poly.type
_entity_poly.pdbx_seq_one_letter_code
_entity_poly.pdbx_strand_id
1 'polypeptide(L)'
;MELQIPESIVNQPLTYKQLCQHLSIQPKSGKSKIYQIKNIELYCDLTITSNPTKYIINEIYDEALLPNSKAKFQVPLEILVMRLFRANNYQTLYITTNRLLECMKLVNDNYSIIKNPKLRIKLPFETDSLYSGASKSGEILKKWLMRALDKMQANEYLKVRSGYCLVKQMEIEGKIIKSIYNVPLNSDLEKEIMECQRQVYMKLNLRFSNSQKWVPADMRPQYYLLFDKEITEHFEGKYCGAYVVHVLTPNHFGIKETLSAYESVKKVNTEAQRKISVSKELNYLTGYERDKLVKEIIARPPSVSYKKILEEEKKKEIAQAIT
;
A
#
# COMPACT_ATOMS: atom_id res chain seq x y z
N MET A 1 -19.27 -6.13 -20.41
CA MET A 1 -20.50 -6.88 -20.74
C MET A 1 -20.89 -7.60 -19.47
N GLU A 2 -21.96 -7.18 -18.86
CA GLU A 2 -22.48 -7.77 -17.63
C GLU A 2 -23.13 -9.11 -17.97
N LEU A 3 -22.77 -10.18 -17.26
CA LEU A 3 -23.30 -11.50 -17.52
C LEU A 3 -24.68 -11.59 -16.85
N GLN A 4 -25.72 -11.79 -17.64
CA GLN A 4 -27.07 -12.03 -17.10
C GLN A 4 -27.30 -13.53 -16.96
N ILE A 5 -27.57 -13.98 -15.75
CA ILE A 5 -27.87 -15.38 -15.45
C ILE A 5 -29.36 -15.52 -15.25
N PRO A 6 -30.08 -16.32 -16.09
CA PRO A 6 -31.49 -16.55 -15.90
C PRO A 6 -31.77 -17.37 -14.64
N GLU A 7 -32.71 -16.98 -13.80
CA GLU A 7 -33.13 -17.73 -12.61
C GLU A 7 -33.62 -19.15 -12.96
N SER A 8 -34.15 -19.34 -14.17
CA SER A 8 -34.67 -20.63 -14.63
C SER A 8 -33.63 -21.76 -14.66
N ILE A 9 -32.33 -21.46 -14.63
CA ILE A 9 -31.25 -22.47 -14.67
C ILE A 9 -30.64 -22.77 -13.29
N VAL A 10 -31.13 -22.14 -12.23
CA VAL A 10 -30.69 -22.39 -10.86
C VAL A 10 -31.06 -23.82 -10.45
N ASN A 11 -30.13 -24.50 -9.83
CA ASN A 11 -30.21 -25.91 -9.40
C ASN A 11 -30.39 -26.93 -10.55
N GLN A 12 -30.19 -26.53 -11.81
CA GLN A 12 -30.22 -27.46 -12.93
C GLN A 12 -28.80 -27.98 -13.28
N PRO A 13 -28.62 -29.32 -13.43
CA PRO A 13 -27.34 -29.90 -13.83
C PRO A 13 -27.13 -29.75 -15.34
N LEU A 14 -26.39 -28.73 -15.77
CA LEU A 14 -26.14 -28.40 -17.17
C LEU A 14 -24.77 -28.93 -17.63
N THR A 15 -24.69 -29.31 -18.92
CA THR A 15 -23.39 -29.45 -19.58
C THR A 15 -22.76 -28.07 -19.79
N TYR A 16 -21.45 -28.01 -19.98
CA TYR A 16 -20.77 -26.74 -20.25
C TYR A 16 -21.37 -25.99 -21.49
N LYS A 17 -21.71 -26.76 -22.54
CA LYS A 17 -22.30 -26.19 -23.76
C LYS A 17 -23.68 -25.60 -23.49
N GLN A 18 -24.53 -26.28 -22.74
CA GLN A 18 -25.83 -25.79 -22.30
C GLN A 18 -25.69 -24.55 -21.41
N LEU A 19 -24.78 -24.57 -20.41
CA LEU A 19 -24.53 -23.41 -19.59
C LEU A 19 -24.15 -22.18 -20.43
N CYS A 20 -23.20 -22.33 -21.36
CA CYS A 20 -22.80 -21.24 -22.25
C CYS A 20 -23.99 -20.74 -23.14
N GLN A 21 -24.84 -21.65 -23.58
CA GLN A 21 -26.01 -21.30 -24.37
C GLN A 21 -27.02 -20.46 -23.57
N HIS A 22 -27.33 -20.86 -22.33
CA HIS A 22 -28.22 -20.11 -21.45
C HIS A 22 -27.66 -18.74 -21.09
N LEU A 23 -26.35 -18.62 -20.96
CA LEU A 23 -25.65 -17.38 -20.65
C LEU A 23 -25.37 -16.51 -21.90
N SER A 24 -25.83 -16.95 -23.11
CA SER A 24 -25.58 -16.26 -24.38
C SER A 24 -24.09 -15.99 -24.66
N ILE A 25 -23.20 -16.90 -24.22
CA ILE A 25 -21.76 -16.81 -24.43
C ILE A 25 -21.25 -17.97 -25.30
N GLN A 26 -20.21 -17.72 -26.11
CA GLN A 26 -19.62 -18.79 -26.91
C GLN A 26 -18.79 -19.75 -26.04
N PRO A 27 -19.00 -21.08 -26.15
CA PRO A 27 -18.21 -22.06 -25.43
C PRO A 27 -16.76 -22.03 -25.90
N LYS A 28 -15.82 -22.06 -24.94
CA LYS A 28 -14.38 -22.06 -25.18
C LYS A 28 -13.77 -23.41 -24.81
N SER A 29 -12.51 -23.67 -25.22
CA SER A 29 -11.78 -24.89 -24.91
C SER A 29 -10.48 -24.62 -24.19
N GLY A 30 -9.87 -25.66 -23.62
CA GLY A 30 -8.57 -25.58 -22.95
C GLY A 30 -8.52 -24.52 -21.83
N LYS A 31 -7.44 -23.77 -21.77
CA LYS A 31 -7.24 -22.73 -20.74
C LYS A 31 -8.31 -21.63 -20.78
N SER A 32 -8.82 -21.30 -21.97
CA SER A 32 -9.86 -20.29 -22.14
C SER A 32 -11.18 -20.70 -21.50
N LYS A 33 -11.51 -21.99 -21.48
CA LYS A 33 -12.66 -22.54 -20.77
C LYS A 33 -12.53 -22.30 -19.25
N ILE A 34 -11.34 -22.56 -18.70
CA ILE A 34 -11.09 -22.34 -17.25
C ILE A 34 -11.32 -20.88 -16.86
N TYR A 35 -10.84 -19.96 -17.70
CA TYR A 35 -11.06 -18.52 -17.45
C TYR A 35 -12.52 -18.12 -17.58
N GLN A 36 -13.25 -18.72 -18.55
CA GLN A 36 -14.66 -18.45 -18.73
C GLN A 36 -15.49 -18.93 -17.54
N ILE A 37 -15.19 -20.15 -17.02
CA ILE A 37 -15.82 -20.67 -15.81
C ILE A 37 -15.55 -19.76 -14.61
N LYS A 38 -14.31 -19.33 -14.41
CA LYS A 38 -13.96 -18.37 -13.33
C LYS A 38 -14.68 -17.03 -13.46
N ASN A 39 -14.96 -16.60 -14.69
CA ASN A 39 -15.78 -15.40 -14.89
C ASN A 39 -17.25 -15.64 -14.51
N ILE A 40 -17.81 -16.82 -14.79
CA ILE A 40 -19.17 -17.18 -14.37
C ILE A 40 -19.26 -17.24 -12.86
N GLU A 41 -18.28 -17.82 -12.17
CA GLU A 41 -18.17 -17.87 -10.70
C GLU A 41 -18.13 -16.48 -10.02
N LEU A 42 -17.94 -15.40 -10.78
CA LEU A 42 -18.06 -14.05 -10.23
C LEU A 42 -19.51 -13.61 -10.03
N TYR A 43 -20.45 -14.26 -10.73
CA TYR A 43 -21.85 -13.88 -10.74
C TYR A 43 -22.75 -14.89 -10.02
N CYS A 44 -22.24 -16.08 -9.71
CA CYS A 44 -23.01 -17.13 -9.07
C CYS A 44 -22.14 -18.10 -8.27
N ASP A 45 -22.75 -18.79 -7.33
CA ASP A 45 -22.16 -19.98 -6.72
C ASP A 45 -22.33 -21.16 -7.70
N LEU A 46 -21.19 -21.66 -8.21
CA LEU A 46 -21.12 -22.71 -9.23
C LEU A 46 -20.48 -23.98 -8.68
N THR A 47 -21.25 -25.03 -8.63
CA THR A 47 -20.75 -26.37 -8.33
C THR A 47 -20.44 -27.13 -9.62
N ILE A 48 -19.28 -27.77 -9.68
CA ILE A 48 -18.86 -28.63 -10.80
C ILE A 48 -18.78 -30.06 -10.28
N THR A 49 -19.63 -30.93 -10.83
CA THR A 49 -19.61 -32.38 -10.52
C THR A 49 -18.72 -33.12 -11.51
N SER A 50 -18.17 -34.26 -11.10
CA SER A 50 -17.41 -35.18 -11.93
C SER A 50 -18.23 -36.45 -12.23
N ASN A 51 -18.09 -36.99 -13.46
CA ASN A 51 -18.66 -38.27 -13.89
C ASN A 51 -20.21 -38.32 -13.95
N PRO A 52 -20.86 -37.76 -14.94
CA PRO A 52 -20.33 -36.87 -15.97
C PRO A 52 -20.17 -35.43 -15.44
N THR A 53 -19.26 -34.66 -16.06
CA THR A 53 -19.06 -33.26 -15.66
C THR A 53 -20.31 -32.43 -15.91
N LYS A 54 -20.91 -31.92 -14.85
CA LYS A 54 -22.06 -31.02 -14.87
C LYS A 54 -21.76 -29.75 -14.10
N TYR A 55 -22.41 -28.68 -14.47
CA TYR A 55 -22.33 -27.36 -13.89
C TYR A 55 -23.68 -27.03 -13.30
N ILE A 56 -23.72 -26.74 -12.00
CA ILE A 56 -24.92 -26.43 -11.25
C ILE A 56 -24.73 -25.05 -10.64
N ILE A 57 -25.59 -24.10 -10.99
CA ILE A 57 -25.67 -22.81 -10.34
C ILE A 57 -26.54 -22.98 -9.10
N ASN A 58 -25.96 -22.85 -7.91
CA ASN A 58 -26.67 -23.00 -6.64
C ASN A 58 -27.38 -21.70 -6.26
N GLU A 59 -26.74 -20.56 -6.50
CA GLU A 59 -27.21 -19.25 -6.13
C GLU A 59 -26.68 -18.21 -7.12
N ILE A 60 -27.50 -17.25 -7.50
CA ILE A 60 -27.08 -16.07 -8.27
C ILE A 60 -26.79 -14.95 -7.26
N TYR A 61 -25.65 -14.31 -7.41
CA TYR A 61 -25.31 -13.18 -6.53
C TYR A 61 -26.04 -11.92 -6.99
N ASP A 62 -26.61 -11.18 -6.06
CA ASP A 62 -27.25 -9.88 -6.33
C ASP A 62 -26.28 -8.89 -7.01
N GLU A 63 -24.99 -9.05 -6.75
CA GLU A 63 -23.91 -8.27 -7.35
C GLU A 63 -22.73 -9.18 -7.71
N ALA A 64 -22.13 -8.96 -8.87
CA ALA A 64 -20.95 -9.71 -9.28
C ALA A 64 -19.79 -9.59 -8.26
N LEU A 65 -19.20 -10.72 -7.94
CA LEU A 65 -17.97 -10.72 -7.15
C LEU A 65 -16.84 -10.06 -7.95
N LEU A 66 -15.98 -9.32 -7.27
CA LEU A 66 -14.80 -8.76 -7.92
C LEU A 66 -13.92 -9.86 -8.51
N PRO A 67 -13.41 -9.68 -9.75
CA PRO A 67 -12.54 -10.66 -10.37
C PRO A 67 -11.38 -11.01 -9.44
N ASN A 68 -11.22 -12.28 -9.10
CA ASN A 68 -10.02 -12.76 -8.44
C ASN A 68 -8.84 -12.50 -9.37
N SER A 69 -8.16 -11.37 -9.18
CA SER A 69 -6.95 -11.09 -9.94
C SER A 69 -5.92 -12.19 -9.64
N LYS A 70 -5.13 -12.61 -10.63
CA LYS A 70 -4.02 -13.56 -10.41
C LYS A 70 -3.03 -13.07 -9.36
N ALA A 71 -3.00 -11.78 -9.08
CA ALA A 71 -2.23 -11.16 -8.02
C ALA A 71 -3.12 -10.97 -6.80
N LYS A 72 -2.86 -11.76 -5.78
CA LYS A 72 -3.53 -11.71 -4.49
C LYS A 72 -3.62 -10.25 -3.99
N PHE A 73 -4.82 -9.82 -3.61
CA PHE A 73 -5.13 -8.48 -3.11
C PHE A 73 -4.95 -7.31 -4.10
N GLN A 74 -4.70 -7.52 -5.37
CA GLN A 74 -4.46 -6.44 -6.32
C GLN A 74 -5.66 -5.49 -6.42
N VAL A 75 -6.85 -6.02 -6.73
CA VAL A 75 -8.08 -5.20 -6.88
C VAL A 75 -8.43 -4.46 -5.58
N PRO A 76 -8.45 -5.12 -4.40
CA PRO A 76 -8.62 -4.40 -3.14
C PRO A 76 -7.63 -3.25 -2.92
N LEU A 77 -6.36 -3.41 -3.30
CA LEU A 77 -5.36 -2.34 -3.18
C LEU A 77 -5.62 -1.21 -4.17
N GLU A 78 -6.00 -1.51 -5.41
CA GLU A 78 -6.39 -0.50 -6.41
C GLU A 78 -7.56 0.35 -5.89
N ILE A 79 -8.59 -0.27 -5.32
CA ILE A 79 -9.74 0.44 -4.73
C ILE A 79 -9.30 1.34 -3.57
N LEU A 80 -8.43 0.86 -2.68
CA LEU A 80 -7.92 1.66 -1.56
C LEU A 80 -7.13 2.88 -2.05
N VAL A 81 -6.32 2.73 -3.11
CA VAL A 81 -5.60 3.86 -3.74
C VAL A 81 -6.59 4.84 -4.37
N MET A 82 -7.59 4.36 -5.11
CA MET A 82 -8.63 5.22 -5.71
C MET A 82 -9.40 6.01 -4.66
N ARG A 83 -9.74 5.39 -3.53
CA ARG A 83 -10.38 6.06 -2.38
C ARG A 83 -9.50 7.11 -1.73
N LEU A 84 -8.20 6.85 -1.65
CA LEU A 84 -7.24 7.83 -1.16
C LEU A 84 -7.23 9.06 -2.06
N PHE A 85 -7.25 8.90 -3.38
CA PHE A 85 -7.37 10.02 -4.31
C PHE A 85 -8.68 10.78 -4.14
N ARG A 86 -9.81 10.08 -4.01
CA ARG A 86 -11.09 10.73 -3.74
C ARG A 86 -11.08 11.55 -2.46
N ALA A 87 -10.52 10.99 -1.38
CA ALA A 87 -10.39 11.68 -0.09
C ALA A 87 -9.48 12.91 -0.15
N ASN A 88 -8.59 12.99 -1.14
CA ASN A 88 -7.70 14.12 -1.40
C ASN A 88 -8.14 14.95 -2.64
N ASN A 89 -9.43 14.93 -2.97
CA ASN A 89 -9.99 15.69 -4.10
C ASN A 89 -9.26 15.48 -5.42
N TYR A 90 -8.76 14.24 -5.64
CA TYR A 90 -8.01 13.82 -6.83
C TYR A 90 -6.77 14.67 -7.13
N GLN A 91 -6.17 15.26 -6.11
CA GLN A 91 -4.91 15.99 -6.26
C GLN A 91 -3.72 15.04 -6.39
N THR A 92 -2.63 15.54 -6.97
CA THR A 92 -1.34 14.83 -6.99
C THR A 92 -0.83 14.61 -5.57
N LEU A 93 -0.47 13.37 -5.25
CA LEU A 93 0.02 12.99 -3.93
C LEU A 93 1.54 12.83 -3.95
N TYR A 94 2.22 13.50 -3.03
CA TYR A 94 3.63 13.30 -2.70
C TYR A 94 3.70 12.47 -1.43
N ILE A 95 4.05 11.18 -1.56
CA ILE A 95 3.86 10.25 -0.45
C ILE A 95 4.94 9.16 -0.41
N THR A 96 5.44 8.87 0.79
CA THR A 96 6.32 7.70 0.98
C THR A 96 5.51 6.41 0.99
N THR A 97 6.15 5.28 0.67
CA THR A 97 5.48 3.97 0.70
C THR A 97 4.89 3.66 2.09
N ASN A 98 5.62 3.98 3.16
CA ASN A 98 5.14 3.75 4.54
C ASN A 98 3.87 4.56 4.81
N ARG A 99 3.90 5.86 4.47
CA ARG A 99 2.75 6.73 4.66
C ARG A 99 1.55 6.31 3.81
N LEU A 100 1.80 5.79 2.61
CA LEU A 100 0.73 5.25 1.75
C LEU A 100 0.07 4.03 2.41
N LEU A 101 0.85 3.10 2.98
CA LEU A 101 0.30 1.97 3.73
C LEU A 101 -0.56 2.41 4.93
N GLU A 102 -0.15 3.45 5.65
CA GLU A 102 -0.91 4.03 6.76
C GLU A 102 -2.21 4.70 6.29
N CYS A 103 -2.14 5.55 5.26
CA CYS A 103 -3.31 6.22 4.70
C CYS A 103 -4.33 5.22 4.15
N MET A 104 -3.88 4.13 3.55
CA MET A 104 -4.72 3.02 3.11
C MET A 104 -5.21 2.13 4.26
N LYS A 105 -4.80 2.40 5.48
CA LYS A 105 -5.15 1.63 6.68
C LYS A 105 -4.72 0.16 6.63
N LEU A 106 -3.65 -0.16 5.92
CA LEU A 106 -3.04 -1.49 5.89
C LEU A 106 -2.16 -1.74 7.12
N VAL A 107 -1.64 -0.67 7.71
CA VAL A 107 -0.92 -0.63 8.98
C VAL A 107 -1.45 0.52 9.83
N ASN A 108 -1.22 0.49 11.14
CA ASN A 108 -1.57 1.59 12.04
C ASN A 108 -0.38 2.52 12.32
N ASP A 109 -0.59 3.54 13.14
CA ASP A 109 0.41 4.58 13.42
C ASP A 109 1.66 4.04 14.17
N ASN A 110 1.54 2.92 14.87
CA ASN A 110 2.68 2.27 15.53
C ASN A 110 3.73 1.78 14.52
N TYR A 111 3.31 1.47 13.28
CA TYR A 111 4.21 0.98 12.22
C TYR A 111 5.35 1.97 11.94
N SER A 112 5.02 3.26 11.77
CA SER A 112 6.04 4.29 11.55
C SER A 112 6.97 4.45 12.74
N ILE A 113 6.46 4.34 13.96
CA ILE A 113 7.26 4.46 15.19
C ILE A 113 8.25 3.30 15.27
N ILE A 114 7.79 2.07 15.04
CA ILE A 114 8.66 0.88 15.05
C ILE A 114 9.70 0.93 13.93
N LYS A 115 9.34 1.46 12.75
CA LYS A 115 10.25 1.59 11.60
C LYS A 115 11.27 2.73 11.77
N ASN A 116 11.03 3.68 12.67
CA ASN A 116 11.92 4.80 12.92
C ASN A 116 12.89 4.47 14.08
N PRO A 117 14.21 4.30 13.83
CA PRO A 117 15.17 3.95 14.88
C PRO A 117 15.20 4.94 16.04
N LYS A 118 15.07 6.26 15.74
CA LYS A 118 15.11 7.32 16.75
C LYS A 118 13.89 7.32 17.68
N LEU A 119 12.74 6.88 17.18
CA LEU A 119 11.52 6.75 17.98
C LEU A 119 11.45 5.40 18.69
N ARG A 120 11.89 4.34 18.02
CA ARG A 120 11.85 2.99 18.54
C ARG A 120 12.69 2.84 19.81
N ILE A 121 13.90 3.41 19.84
CA ILE A 121 14.80 3.33 21.00
C ILE A 121 14.26 4.02 22.26
N LYS A 122 13.26 4.91 22.08
CA LYS A 122 12.59 5.61 23.18
C LYS A 122 11.41 4.85 23.77
N LEU A 123 11.06 3.71 23.22
CA LEU A 123 10.00 2.87 23.78
C LEU A 123 10.53 2.11 25.00
N PRO A 124 9.79 2.06 26.14
CA PRO A 124 10.25 1.46 27.38
C PRO A 124 10.18 -0.07 27.42
N PHE A 125 10.18 -0.73 26.26
CA PHE A 125 10.12 -2.18 26.12
C PHE A 125 10.90 -2.66 24.90
N GLU A 126 11.22 -3.95 24.89
CA GLU A 126 11.96 -4.57 23.79
C GLU A 126 11.12 -4.57 22.50
N THR A 127 11.73 -4.11 21.40
CA THR A 127 11.06 -3.88 20.14
C THR A 127 11.62 -4.70 18.96
N ASP A 128 12.64 -5.50 19.14
CA ASP A 128 13.37 -6.16 18.04
C ASP A 128 12.50 -7.19 17.29
N SER A 129 11.72 -7.98 18.00
CA SER A 129 10.77 -8.92 17.39
C SER A 129 9.68 -8.19 16.60
N LEU A 130 9.13 -7.10 17.16
CA LEU A 130 8.15 -6.25 16.47
C LEU A 130 8.75 -5.56 15.24
N TYR A 131 9.99 -5.06 15.35
CA TYR A 131 10.70 -4.46 14.22
C TYR A 131 10.94 -5.46 13.10
N SER A 132 11.42 -6.67 13.45
CA SER A 132 11.63 -7.74 12.48
C SER A 132 10.34 -8.11 11.77
N GLY A 133 9.26 -8.34 12.52
CA GLY A 133 7.94 -8.67 11.97
C GLY A 133 7.36 -7.53 11.11
N ALA A 134 7.41 -6.29 11.59
CA ALA A 134 6.98 -5.12 10.84
C ALA A 134 7.80 -4.89 9.56
N SER A 135 9.10 -5.19 9.59
CA SER A 135 9.98 -5.09 8.43
C SER A 135 9.59 -6.09 7.34
N LYS A 136 9.49 -7.37 7.70
CA LYS A 136 9.11 -8.44 6.77
C LYS A 136 7.70 -8.23 6.20
N SER A 137 6.71 -7.93 7.07
CA SER A 137 5.34 -7.65 6.64
C SER A 137 5.27 -6.40 5.76
N GLY A 138 6.01 -5.36 6.11
CA GLY A 138 6.10 -4.13 5.34
C GLY A 138 6.68 -4.36 3.94
N GLU A 139 7.67 -5.21 3.78
CA GLU A 139 8.22 -5.57 2.46
C GLU A 139 7.19 -6.30 1.59
N ILE A 140 6.43 -7.22 2.17
CA ILE A 140 5.36 -7.93 1.46
C ILE A 140 4.26 -6.95 1.03
N LEU A 141 3.78 -6.12 1.96
CA LEU A 141 2.74 -5.11 1.68
C LEU A 141 3.20 -4.10 0.62
N LYS A 142 4.46 -3.64 0.71
CA LYS A 142 5.06 -2.76 -0.31
C LYS A 142 5.11 -3.43 -1.68
N LYS A 143 5.50 -4.70 -1.75
CA LYS A 143 5.54 -5.45 -3.01
C LYS A 143 4.15 -5.57 -3.65
N TRP A 144 3.12 -5.82 -2.86
CA TRP A 144 1.76 -5.89 -3.38
C TRP A 144 1.26 -4.52 -3.82
N LEU A 145 1.51 -3.50 -3.02
CA LEU A 145 1.15 -2.13 -3.33
C LEU A 145 1.80 -1.65 -4.63
N MET A 146 3.11 -1.87 -4.79
CA MET A 146 3.82 -1.48 -6.03
C MET A 146 3.23 -2.18 -7.25
N ARG A 147 2.89 -3.47 -7.15
CA ARG A 147 2.21 -4.18 -8.24
C ARG A 147 0.83 -3.60 -8.58
N ALA A 148 0.08 -3.17 -7.57
CA ALA A 148 -1.19 -2.51 -7.78
C ALA A 148 -1.00 -1.15 -8.48
N LEU A 149 -0.02 -0.35 -8.04
CA LEU A 149 0.32 0.93 -8.68
C LEU A 149 0.79 0.74 -10.13
N ASP A 150 1.65 -0.24 -10.39
CA ASP A 150 2.12 -0.59 -11.76
C ASP A 150 0.93 -0.97 -12.66
N LYS A 151 -0.02 -1.73 -12.13
CA LYS A 151 -1.23 -2.11 -12.88
C LYS A 151 -2.14 -0.92 -13.13
N MET A 152 -2.34 -0.06 -12.13
CA MET A 152 -3.11 1.17 -12.28
C MET A 152 -2.47 2.11 -13.30
N GLN A 153 -1.13 2.19 -13.34
CA GLN A 153 -0.42 2.96 -14.35
C GLN A 153 -0.57 2.34 -15.75
N ALA A 154 -0.48 1.02 -15.88
CA ALA A 154 -0.70 0.31 -17.15
C ALA A 154 -2.13 0.47 -17.67
N ASN A 155 -3.11 0.67 -16.78
CA ASN A 155 -4.51 0.95 -17.11
C ASN A 155 -4.80 2.46 -17.22
N GLU A 156 -3.78 3.30 -17.19
CA GLU A 156 -3.87 4.76 -17.30
C GLU A 156 -4.70 5.45 -16.19
N TYR A 157 -4.96 4.79 -15.07
CA TYR A 157 -5.66 5.39 -13.94
C TYR A 157 -4.80 6.41 -13.20
N LEU A 158 -3.48 6.25 -13.22
CA LEU A 158 -2.54 7.19 -12.60
C LEU A 158 -1.17 7.14 -13.28
N LYS A 159 -0.37 8.18 -13.03
CA LYS A 159 1.07 8.19 -13.34
C LYS A 159 1.85 8.10 -12.03
N VAL A 160 2.85 7.21 -11.98
CA VAL A 160 3.75 7.04 -10.85
C VAL A 160 5.13 7.56 -11.25
N ARG A 161 5.67 8.50 -10.49
CA ARG A 161 7.04 9.00 -10.64
C ARG A 161 7.74 9.03 -9.29
N SER A 162 9.06 9.01 -9.29
CA SER A 162 9.84 9.39 -8.12
C SER A 162 9.96 10.92 -8.09
N GLY A 163 9.92 11.49 -6.92
CA GLY A 163 10.14 12.92 -6.70
C GLY A 163 10.73 13.13 -5.30
N TYR A 164 10.84 14.36 -4.88
CA TYR A 164 11.44 14.74 -3.62
C TYR A 164 10.51 15.57 -2.75
N CYS A 165 10.71 15.44 -1.43
CA CYS A 165 10.24 16.40 -0.46
C CYS A 165 11.43 16.97 0.30
N LEU A 166 11.42 18.28 0.54
CA LEU A 166 12.37 19.00 1.37
C LEU A 166 11.80 19.19 2.77
N VAL A 167 12.66 19.11 3.77
CA VAL A 167 12.31 19.39 5.15
C VAL A 167 12.83 20.77 5.51
N LYS A 168 11.92 21.72 5.73
CA LYS A 168 12.24 23.05 6.24
C LYS A 168 12.10 23.05 7.75
N GLN A 169 13.11 23.55 8.44
CA GLN A 169 13.07 23.76 9.87
C GLN A 169 12.89 25.25 10.15
N MET A 170 11.94 25.58 11.00
CA MET A 170 11.68 26.95 11.44
C MET A 170 11.63 26.95 12.95
N GLU A 171 12.20 27.97 13.57
CA GLU A 171 12.05 28.22 15.00
C GLU A 171 10.92 29.22 15.19
N ILE A 172 9.87 28.83 15.93
CA ILE A 172 8.75 29.70 16.28
C ILE A 172 8.60 29.63 17.79
N GLU A 173 8.73 30.76 18.46
CA GLU A 173 8.61 30.88 19.93
C GLU A 173 9.50 29.90 20.71
N GLY A 174 10.76 29.72 20.28
CA GLY A 174 11.71 28.77 20.88
C GLY A 174 11.42 27.28 20.59
N LYS A 175 10.43 27.01 19.74
CA LYS A 175 10.11 25.63 19.31
C LYS A 175 10.55 25.41 17.88
N ILE A 176 11.25 24.29 17.66
CA ILE A 176 11.63 23.85 16.32
C ILE A 176 10.43 23.17 15.66
N ILE A 177 9.89 23.78 14.63
CA ILE A 177 8.82 23.22 13.80
C ILE A 177 9.42 22.77 12.47
N LYS A 178 9.10 21.52 12.07
CA LYS A 178 9.47 20.98 10.76
C LYS A 178 8.27 21.00 9.83
N SER A 179 8.43 21.65 8.68
CA SER A 179 7.47 21.63 7.59
C SER A 179 8.00 20.86 6.40
N ILE A 180 7.10 20.28 5.61
CA ILE A 180 7.44 19.51 4.42
C ILE A 180 7.06 20.32 3.20
N TYR A 181 7.99 20.46 2.27
CA TYR A 181 7.79 21.11 0.99
C TYR A 181 7.88 20.07 -0.12
N ASN A 182 6.80 19.90 -0.88
CA ASN A 182 6.75 19.02 -2.04
C ASN A 182 7.46 19.70 -3.21
N VAL A 183 8.50 19.08 -3.73
CA VAL A 183 9.28 19.63 -4.85
C VAL A 183 8.54 19.37 -6.15
N PRO A 184 8.24 20.43 -6.94
CA PRO A 184 7.59 20.23 -8.23
C PRO A 184 8.46 19.40 -9.17
N LEU A 185 7.85 18.45 -9.87
CA LEU A 185 8.55 17.64 -10.87
C LEU A 185 9.10 18.50 -12.01
N ASN A 186 10.26 18.12 -12.53
CA ASN A 186 11.00 18.80 -13.59
C ASN A 186 11.39 20.27 -13.27
N SER A 187 11.35 20.68 -12.00
CA SER A 187 11.82 21.98 -11.55
C SER A 187 13.35 22.03 -11.45
N ASP A 188 13.91 23.23 -11.45
CA ASP A 188 15.34 23.41 -11.20
C ASP A 188 15.72 22.94 -9.79
N LEU A 189 14.84 23.17 -8.82
CA LEU A 189 15.00 22.66 -7.46
C LEU A 189 15.10 21.13 -7.40
N GLU A 190 14.35 20.39 -8.23
CA GLU A 190 14.50 18.93 -8.33
C GLU A 190 15.88 18.55 -8.87
N LYS A 191 16.39 19.25 -9.87
CA LYS A 191 17.72 19.02 -10.44
C LYS A 191 18.83 19.28 -9.41
N GLU A 192 18.71 20.36 -8.63
CA GLU A 192 19.65 20.68 -7.56
C GLU A 192 19.70 19.57 -6.49
N ILE A 193 18.54 19.10 -6.05
CA ILE A 193 18.45 17.96 -5.10
C ILE A 193 19.05 16.68 -5.69
N MET A 194 18.81 16.41 -6.96
CA MET A 194 19.42 15.26 -7.65
C MET A 194 20.94 15.38 -7.70
N GLU A 195 21.48 16.58 -7.87
CA GLU A 195 22.92 16.80 -7.85
C GLU A 195 23.48 16.58 -6.44
N CYS A 196 22.85 17.09 -5.40
CA CYS A 196 23.22 16.79 -4.01
C CYS A 196 23.23 15.27 -3.76
N GLN A 197 22.19 14.57 -4.23
CA GLN A 197 22.11 13.12 -4.11
C GLN A 197 23.28 12.44 -4.84
N ARG A 198 23.64 12.89 -6.03
CA ARG A 198 24.75 12.37 -6.83
C ARG A 198 26.08 12.54 -6.11
N GLN A 199 26.33 13.70 -5.47
CA GLN A 199 27.52 13.96 -4.68
C GLN A 199 27.64 12.97 -3.52
N VAL A 200 26.55 12.66 -2.83
CA VAL A 200 26.54 11.66 -1.76
C VAL A 200 26.88 10.26 -2.29
N TYR A 201 26.34 9.86 -3.44
CA TYR A 201 26.69 8.58 -4.06
C TYR A 201 28.18 8.50 -4.40
N MET A 202 28.76 9.58 -4.92
CA MET A 202 30.22 9.65 -5.18
C MET A 202 31.02 9.54 -3.89
N LYS A 203 30.66 10.28 -2.82
CA LYS A 203 31.31 10.22 -1.49
C LYS A 203 31.27 8.80 -0.90
N LEU A 204 30.26 8.02 -1.21
CA LEU A 204 30.09 6.63 -0.76
C LEU A 204 30.63 5.58 -1.74
N ASN A 205 31.24 5.98 -2.84
CA ASN A 205 31.67 5.10 -3.93
C ASN A 205 30.54 4.20 -4.47
N LEU A 206 29.30 4.73 -4.49
CA LEU A 206 28.14 4.02 -4.98
C LEU A 206 27.78 4.45 -6.41
N ARG A 207 27.21 3.53 -7.19
CA ARG A 207 26.64 3.89 -8.49
C ARG A 207 25.42 4.79 -8.27
N PHE A 208 25.41 5.96 -8.89
CA PHE A 208 24.28 6.86 -8.81
C PHE A 208 23.00 6.22 -9.36
N SER A 209 21.92 6.36 -8.61
CA SER A 209 20.59 5.93 -8.99
C SER A 209 19.57 6.92 -8.45
N ASN A 210 18.55 7.23 -9.24
CA ASN A 210 17.41 8.04 -8.81
C ASN A 210 16.52 7.31 -7.78
N SER A 211 16.87 6.10 -7.39
CA SER A 211 16.15 5.27 -6.45
C SER A 211 17.06 4.85 -5.30
N GLN A 212 16.66 5.16 -4.06
CA GLN A 212 17.35 4.72 -2.84
C GLN A 212 17.43 3.19 -2.69
N LYS A 213 16.79 2.42 -3.56
CA LYS A 213 16.87 0.95 -3.56
C LYS A 213 18.27 0.41 -3.78
N TRP A 214 19.15 1.19 -4.37
CA TRP A 214 20.51 0.78 -4.71
C TRP A 214 21.53 1.09 -3.61
N VAL A 215 21.12 1.78 -2.53
CA VAL A 215 21.99 1.97 -1.36
C VAL A 215 21.95 0.68 -0.53
N PRO A 216 23.11 0.02 -0.30
CA PRO A 216 23.21 -1.16 0.56
C PRO A 216 22.58 -0.89 1.94
N ALA A 217 21.99 -1.92 2.54
CA ALA A 217 21.21 -1.75 3.77
C ALA A 217 22.07 -1.22 4.96
N ASP A 218 23.31 -1.68 5.04
CA ASP A 218 24.30 -1.27 6.01
C ASP A 218 24.79 0.17 5.80
N MET A 219 24.82 0.65 4.57
CA MET A 219 25.24 2.02 4.23
C MET A 219 24.10 3.05 4.29
N ARG A 220 22.85 2.63 4.40
CA ARG A 220 21.69 3.55 4.42
C ARG A 220 21.74 4.60 5.54
N PRO A 221 22.11 4.27 6.79
CA PRO A 221 22.20 5.28 7.84
C PRO A 221 23.20 6.39 7.49
N GLN A 222 24.39 6.01 6.97
CA GLN A 222 25.41 6.95 6.55
C GLN A 222 24.95 7.77 5.32
N TYR A 223 24.30 7.13 4.36
CA TYR A 223 23.72 7.81 3.19
C TYR A 223 22.73 8.91 3.62
N TYR A 224 21.78 8.61 4.50
CA TYR A 224 20.81 9.61 4.94
C TYR A 224 21.47 10.78 5.68
N LEU A 225 22.45 10.49 6.53
CA LEU A 225 23.19 11.53 7.25
C LEU A 225 23.92 12.47 6.28
N LEU A 226 24.64 11.89 5.31
CA LEU A 226 25.38 12.67 4.30
C LEU A 226 24.43 13.43 3.37
N PHE A 227 23.28 12.84 3.02
CA PHE A 227 22.32 13.50 2.16
C PHE A 227 21.64 14.69 2.86
N ASP A 228 21.25 14.55 4.11
CA ASP A 228 20.72 15.66 4.91
C ASP A 228 21.77 16.78 5.07
N LYS A 229 23.06 16.41 5.30
CA LYS A 229 24.14 17.37 5.37
C LYS A 229 24.35 18.11 4.04
N GLU A 230 24.42 17.40 2.92
CA GLU A 230 24.60 17.97 1.59
C GLU A 230 23.46 18.95 1.23
N ILE A 231 22.20 18.57 1.54
CA ILE A 231 21.05 19.45 1.35
C ILE A 231 21.16 20.70 2.22
N THR A 232 21.57 20.55 3.48
CA THR A 232 21.70 21.69 4.38
C THR A 232 22.78 22.68 3.92
N GLU A 233 23.92 22.17 3.47
CA GLU A 233 25.05 22.97 2.96
C GLU A 233 24.67 23.65 1.63
N HIS A 234 24.11 22.89 0.67
CA HIS A 234 23.77 23.41 -0.65
C HIS A 234 22.72 24.52 -0.58
N PHE A 235 21.74 24.39 0.30
CA PHE A 235 20.66 25.38 0.46
C PHE A 235 20.90 26.35 1.65
N GLU A 236 22.11 26.51 2.09
CA GLU A 236 22.52 27.48 3.12
C GLU A 236 21.66 27.42 4.41
N GLY A 237 21.31 26.21 4.81
CA GLY A 237 20.48 25.98 6.01
C GLY A 237 18.96 26.21 5.81
N LYS A 238 18.52 26.67 4.65
CA LYS A 238 17.08 26.85 4.35
C LYS A 238 16.28 25.56 4.50
N TYR A 239 16.89 24.42 4.18
CA TYR A 239 16.35 23.07 4.35
C TYR A 239 17.31 22.23 5.16
N CYS A 240 16.79 21.36 6.03
CA CYS A 240 17.57 20.50 6.90
C CYS A 240 17.56 19.02 6.46
N GLY A 241 17.10 18.74 5.28
CA GLY A 241 17.10 17.41 4.69
C GLY A 241 16.13 17.26 3.53
N ALA A 242 16.28 16.15 2.83
CA ALA A 242 15.39 15.74 1.74
C ALA A 242 15.12 14.24 1.79
N TYR A 243 14.00 13.82 1.20
CA TYR A 243 13.70 12.40 1.04
C TYR A 243 12.91 12.14 -0.24
N VAL A 244 13.12 10.95 -0.79
CA VAL A 244 12.44 10.49 -2.01
C VAL A 244 11.02 10.06 -1.68
N VAL A 245 10.08 10.44 -2.52
CA VAL A 245 8.67 10.08 -2.44
C VAL A 245 8.16 9.52 -3.76
N HIS A 246 7.01 8.84 -3.70
CA HIS A 246 6.21 8.61 -4.88
C HIS A 246 5.38 9.86 -5.16
N VAL A 247 5.39 10.31 -6.41
CA VAL A 247 4.50 11.32 -6.93
C VAL A 247 3.44 10.61 -7.75
N LEU A 248 2.24 10.53 -7.19
CA LEU A 248 1.10 9.84 -7.77
C LEU A 248 0.15 10.89 -8.36
N THR A 249 0.08 10.95 -9.69
CA THR A 249 -0.81 11.88 -10.41
C THR A 249 -2.00 11.11 -10.96
N PRO A 250 -3.21 11.34 -10.46
CA PRO A 250 -4.41 10.58 -10.86
C PRO A 250 -4.94 11.02 -12.21
N ASN A 251 -5.52 10.08 -12.95
CA ASN A 251 -6.50 10.37 -13.99
C ASN A 251 -7.88 10.46 -13.31
N HIS A 252 -8.32 11.69 -13.02
CA HIS A 252 -9.54 11.95 -12.24
C HIS A 252 -10.76 11.23 -12.81
N PHE A 253 -10.96 11.33 -14.13
CA PHE A 253 -12.12 10.75 -14.79
C PHE A 253 -12.12 9.21 -14.70
N GLY A 254 -11.02 8.57 -15.10
CA GLY A 254 -10.88 7.11 -15.06
C GLY A 254 -11.05 6.53 -13.65
N ILE A 255 -10.46 7.19 -12.64
CA ILE A 255 -10.61 6.76 -11.24
C ILE A 255 -12.05 6.91 -10.77
N LYS A 256 -12.72 8.03 -11.07
CA LYS A 256 -14.08 8.29 -10.61
C LYS A 256 -15.06 7.27 -11.15
N GLU A 257 -15.01 6.96 -12.44
CA GLU A 257 -15.89 5.97 -13.07
C GLU A 257 -15.64 4.56 -12.54
N THR A 258 -14.36 4.15 -12.49
CA THR A 258 -13.99 2.81 -12.01
C THR A 258 -14.35 2.63 -10.53
N LEU A 259 -14.10 3.64 -9.70
CA LEU A 259 -14.45 3.57 -8.29
C LEU A 259 -15.96 3.49 -8.08
N SER A 260 -16.77 4.23 -8.85
CA SER A 260 -18.24 4.14 -8.79
C SER A 260 -18.73 2.74 -9.15
N ALA A 261 -18.13 2.11 -10.17
CA ALA A 261 -18.46 0.73 -10.54
C ALA A 261 -18.09 -0.28 -9.44
N TYR A 262 -16.97 -0.07 -8.74
CA TYR A 262 -16.55 -0.95 -7.65
C TYR A 262 -17.29 -0.69 -6.33
N GLU A 263 -17.84 0.50 -6.12
CA GLU A 263 -18.58 0.84 -4.90
C GLU A 263 -20.01 0.29 -4.85
N SER A 264 -20.59 -0.05 -6.00
CA SER A 264 -21.82 -0.83 -6.03
C SER A 264 -21.65 -2.23 -5.40
N VAL A 265 -20.41 -2.73 -5.32
CA VAL A 265 -20.05 -3.98 -4.64
C VAL A 265 -19.82 -3.72 -3.14
N LYS A 266 -20.86 -3.76 -2.33
CA LYS A 266 -20.86 -3.41 -0.89
C LYS A 266 -19.82 -4.12 0.01
N LYS A 267 -19.32 -5.29 -0.36
CA LYS A 267 -18.45 -6.14 0.49
C LYS A 267 -16.95 -5.84 0.48
N VAL A 268 -16.47 -4.91 -0.37
CA VAL A 268 -15.02 -4.75 -0.65
C VAL A 268 -14.21 -4.19 0.52
N ASN A 269 -14.81 -3.41 1.42
CA ASN A 269 -14.07 -2.56 2.35
C ASN A 269 -13.45 -3.27 3.56
N THR A 270 -14.23 -4.06 4.26
CA THR A 270 -13.82 -4.72 5.51
C THR A 270 -13.08 -6.02 5.25
N GLU A 271 -13.49 -6.76 4.21
CA GLU A 271 -12.87 -8.02 3.86
C GLU A 271 -11.48 -7.86 3.24
N ALA A 272 -11.25 -6.83 2.41
CA ALA A 272 -9.94 -6.61 1.80
C ALA A 272 -8.87 -6.32 2.85
N GLN A 273 -9.14 -5.42 3.78
CA GLN A 273 -8.24 -5.11 4.90
C GLN A 273 -8.04 -6.32 5.81
N ARG A 274 -9.11 -7.04 6.13
CA ARG A 274 -9.07 -8.26 6.93
C ARG A 274 -8.32 -9.39 6.24
N LYS A 275 -8.55 -9.63 4.95
CA LYS A 275 -7.84 -10.65 4.17
C LYS A 275 -6.35 -10.35 4.02
N ILE A 276 -5.98 -9.08 3.87
CA ILE A 276 -4.57 -8.66 3.82
C ILE A 276 -3.91 -8.85 5.19
N SER A 277 -4.57 -8.47 6.27
CA SER A 277 -4.03 -8.55 7.64
C SER A 277 -3.83 -9.99 8.14
N VAL A 278 -4.65 -10.93 7.67
CA VAL A 278 -4.62 -12.37 8.08
C VAL A 278 -4.05 -13.26 6.97
N SER A 279 -3.32 -12.71 6.02
CA SER A 279 -2.86 -13.48 4.87
C SER A 279 -1.86 -14.57 5.27
N LYS A 280 -1.90 -15.70 4.53
CA LYS A 280 -0.97 -16.82 4.72
C LYS A 280 0.51 -16.43 4.57
N GLU A 281 0.79 -15.28 3.94
CA GLU A 281 2.16 -14.77 3.80
C GLU A 281 2.77 -14.27 5.13
N LEU A 282 1.97 -14.10 6.18
CA LEU A 282 2.45 -13.85 7.54
C LEU A 282 2.72 -15.13 8.34
N ASN A 283 2.53 -16.31 7.75
CA ASN A 283 2.72 -17.61 8.42
C ASN A 283 4.18 -17.94 8.76
N TYR A 284 5.14 -17.13 8.30
CA TYR A 284 6.54 -17.28 8.73
C TYR A 284 6.79 -16.79 10.17
N LEU A 285 5.83 -16.10 10.76
CA LEU A 285 5.86 -15.71 12.18
C LEU A 285 5.28 -16.83 13.04
N THR A 286 5.81 -16.99 14.24
CA THR A 286 5.17 -17.85 15.25
C THR A 286 3.77 -17.34 15.57
N GLY A 287 2.89 -18.20 16.09
CA GLY A 287 1.52 -17.78 16.43
C GLY A 287 1.50 -16.55 17.33
N TYR A 288 2.37 -16.52 18.36
CA TYR A 288 2.51 -15.39 19.27
C TYR A 288 3.01 -14.10 18.59
N GLU A 289 4.09 -14.18 17.81
CA GLU A 289 4.66 -13.03 17.09
C GLU A 289 3.65 -12.45 16.06
N ARG A 290 2.95 -13.34 15.37
CA ARG A 290 1.90 -12.94 14.43
C ARG A 290 0.75 -12.21 15.13
N ASP A 291 0.26 -12.75 16.24
CA ASP A 291 -0.83 -12.16 17.00
C ASP A 291 -0.44 -10.81 17.59
N LYS A 292 0.78 -10.70 18.12
CA LYS A 292 1.35 -9.44 18.60
C LYS A 292 1.49 -8.43 17.45
N LEU A 293 2.05 -8.83 16.31
CA LEU A 293 2.18 -7.98 15.13
C LEU A 293 0.80 -7.50 14.64
N VAL A 294 -0.18 -8.40 14.54
CA VAL A 294 -1.54 -8.04 14.11
C VAL A 294 -2.17 -7.05 15.07
N LYS A 295 -2.11 -7.29 16.39
CA LYS A 295 -2.73 -6.43 17.39
C LYS A 295 -2.08 -5.04 17.46
N GLU A 296 -0.76 -4.97 17.38
CA GLU A 296 -0.03 -3.73 17.64
C GLU A 296 0.29 -2.92 16.39
N ILE A 297 0.44 -3.55 15.22
CA ILE A 297 0.89 -2.89 13.98
C ILE A 297 -0.19 -2.84 12.90
N ILE A 298 -1.02 -3.89 12.78
CA ILE A 298 -1.99 -4.02 11.69
C ILE A 298 -3.40 -3.63 12.15
N ALA A 299 -3.80 -4.01 13.36
CA ALA A 299 -5.15 -3.76 13.86
C ALA A 299 -5.46 -2.26 14.05
N ARG A 300 -6.74 -1.90 13.91
CA ARG A 300 -7.22 -0.54 14.18
C ARG A 300 -8.45 -0.54 15.08
N PRO A 301 -8.39 0.15 16.18
CA PRO A 301 -7.19 0.80 16.75
C PRO A 301 -6.15 -0.23 17.20
N PRO A 302 -4.88 0.17 17.36
CA PRO A 302 -3.89 -0.72 17.98
C PRO A 302 -4.28 -0.99 19.43
N SER A 303 -3.91 -2.17 19.95
CA SER A 303 -4.15 -2.50 21.36
C SER A 303 -3.44 -1.55 22.32
N VAL A 304 -2.26 -1.06 21.89
CA VAL A 304 -1.46 -0.08 22.62
C VAL A 304 -1.00 1.01 21.65
N SER A 305 -1.17 2.27 22.04
CA SER A 305 -0.70 3.42 21.25
C SER A 305 0.73 3.80 21.65
N TYR A 306 1.70 3.53 20.78
CA TYR A 306 3.10 3.91 21.01
C TYR A 306 3.31 5.42 21.00
N LYS A 307 2.48 6.17 20.30
CA LYS A 307 2.51 7.63 20.35
C LYS A 307 2.22 8.15 21.75
N LYS A 308 1.20 7.60 22.43
CA LYS A 308 0.89 7.98 23.81
C LYS A 308 2.02 7.62 24.77
N ILE A 309 2.63 6.44 24.63
CA ILE A 309 3.79 6.03 25.42
C ILE A 309 4.95 7.02 25.25
N LEU A 310 5.29 7.39 24.02
CA LEU A 310 6.36 8.35 23.75
C LEU A 310 6.06 9.75 24.33
N GLU A 311 4.80 10.17 24.33
CA GLU A 311 4.37 11.44 24.94
C GLU A 311 4.52 11.40 26.48
N GLU A 312 4.20 10.27 27.09
CA GLU A 312 4.37 10.06 28.55
C GLU A 312 5.84 10.01 28.94
N GLU A 313 6.68 9.27 28.20
CA GLU A 313 8.13 9.23 28.43
C GLU A 313 8.75 10.63 28.30
N LYS A 314 8.37 11.40 27.30
CA LYS A 314 8.82 12.78 27.15
C LYS A 314 8.42 13.67 28.32
N LYS A 315 7.21 13.50 28.88
CA LYS A 315 6.78 14.24 30.07
C LYS A 315 7.62 13.87 31.29
N LYS A 316 7.98 12.59 31.47
CA LYS A 316 8.87 12.14 32.54
C LYS A 316 10.26 12.72 32.41
N GLU A 317 10.86 12.69 31.18
CA GLU A 317 12.15 13.31 30.89
C GLU A 317 12.18 14.80 31.28
N ILE A 318 11.12 15.55 30.94
CA ILE A 318 10.98 16.98 31.28
C ILE A 318 10.85 17.17 32.80
N ALA A 319 10.05 16.36 33.49
CA ALA A 319 9.87 16.45 34.93
C ALA A 319 11.19 16.17 35.69
N GLN A 320 11.97 15.18 35.24
CA GLN A 320 13.29 14.86 35.83
C GLN A 320 14.36 15.93 35.54
N ALA A 321 14.24 16.68 34.46
CA ALA A 321 15.17 17.78 34.14
C ALA A 321 14.87 19.08 34.92
N ILE A 322 13.72 19.18 35.57
CA ILE A 322 13.29 20.33 36.38
C ILE A 322 13.54 20.10 37.87
N THR A 323 13.76 18.84 38.27
CA THR A 323 14.14 18.43 39.63
C THR A 323 15.64 18.37 39.79
#